data_8179762fe83a65c01d8d49cd0e9c4857
#
_entry.id   8179762fe83a65c01d8d49cd0e9c4857
#
_cell.length_a   1.000
_cell.length_b   1.000
_cell.length_c   1.000
_cell.angle_alpha   90.00
_cell.angle_beta   90.00
_cell.angle_gamma   90.00
#
_symmetry.space_group_name_H-M   'P 1'
#
loop_
_entity.id
_entity.type
_entity.pdbx_description
1 polymer ?
#
loop_
_entity_poly.entity_id
_entity_poly.type
_entity_poly.pdbx_seq_one_letter_code
_entity_poly.pdbx_strand_id
1 'polypeptide(L)'
;MWAAADLLTPMAIRVAATLRLADHIAGGTRTGEALAAAVGAEPDALRRLLGHLVTARVLVCEGDGVYGLTGLGEQLRDDHPGGPRAWLDLEGAIGHADLSFVELLHTVRTGEPAFPRRFGRTFWDDLSADSRRAASFDALMGGRLAEEMPALVAAYPWGGLGRVVDVGGGDGSLLIAVLRAHEDLRGTVVDLAGPVARAEEAIAEAGLGDRADAEVGSFFDPLPAGAGGYLLSGVLHDWDDEHAARILRRCAEAGAGAGKVLVVENVANVEGSTRDTEGDLRMLCYVRGRERTLGELGELAASAGLRVGSVRPGGQHSIIELSPDG
;
A
#
# COMPACT_ATOMS: atom_id res chain seq x y z
N MET A 1 -23.94 -12.12 13.75
CA MET A 1 -22.81 -12.21 14.69
C MET A 1 -21.82 -13.30 14.26
N TRP A 2 -22.20 -14.59 14.19
CA TRP A 2 -21.25 -15.66 13.81
C TRP A 2 -20.58 -15.43 12.45
N ALA A 3 -21.32 -15.07 11.41
CA ALA A 3 -20.76 -14.82 10.07
C ALA A 3 -19.75 -13.63 10.05
N ALA A 4 -19.92 -12.66 10.95
CA ALA A 4 -19.01 -11.53 11.05
C ALA A 4 -17.79 -11.80 11.96
N ALA A 5 -17.84 -12.85 12.78
CA ALA A 5 -16.76 -13.23 13.71
C ALA A 5 -16.07 -14.54 13.30
N ASP A 6 -16.44 -15.12 12.16
CA ASP A 6 -15.86 -16.35 11.65
C ASP A 6 -14.43 -16.11 11.12
N LEU A 7 -13.52 -16.98 11.51
CA LEU A 7 -12.16 -17.02 10.96
C LEU A 7 -11.99 -18.09 9.87
N LEU A 8 -12.88 -19.09 9.85
CA LEU A 8 -12.73 -20.26 9.01
C LEU A 8 -12.93 -19.93 7.52
N THR A 9 -14.04 -19.26 7.18
CA THR A 9 -14.35 -18.91 5.79
C THR A 9 -13.35 -17.90 5.22
N PRO A 10 -12.98 -16.80 5.90
CA PRO A 10 -11.93 -15.89 5.44
C PRO A 10 -10.58 -16.60 5.22
N MET A 11 -10.18 -17.49 6.11
CA MET A 11 -8.93 -18.26 5.94
C MET A 11 -9.00 -19.25 4.79
N ALA A 12 -10.13 -19.91 4.58
CA ALA A 12 -10.33 -20.80 3.43
C ALA A 12 -10.23 -20.05 2.08
N ILE A 13 -10.79 -18.85 2.01
CA ILE A 13 -10.67 -17.96 0.83
C ILE A 13 -9.22 -17.53 0.62
N ARG A 14 -8.48 -17.15 1.66
CA ARG A 14 -7.06 -16.80 1.58
C ARG A 14 -6.20 -17.98 1.09
N VAL A 15 -6.45 -19.18 1.59
CA VAL A 15 -5.77 -20.40 1.10
C VAL A 15 -6.10 -20.64 -0.39
N ALA A 16 -7.35 -20.45 -0.80
CA ALA A 16 -7.73 -20.58 -2.22
C ALA A 16 -7.03 -19.54 -3.10
N ALA A 17 -6.89 -18.30 -2.63
CA ALA A 17 -6.15 -17.21 -3.29
C ALA A 17 -4.66 -17.53 -3.42
N THR A 18 -4.03 -18.02 -2.33
CA THR A 18 -2.61 -18.41 -2.31
C THR A 18 -2.32 -19.57 -3.25
N LEU A 19 -3.17 -20.59 -3.24
CA LEU A 19 -3.06 -21.76 -4.13
C LEU A 19 -3.53 -21.46 -5.56
N ARG A 20 -4.01 -20.26 -5.86
CA ARG A 20 -4.50 -19.85 -7.18
C ARG A 20 -5.56 -20.80 -7.74
N LEU A 21 -6.45 -21.31 -6.86
CA LEU A 21 -7.44 -22.31 -7.26
C LEU A 21 -8.39 -21.79 -8.35
N ALA A 22 -8.73 -20.49 -8.32
CA ALA A 22 -9.58 -19.87 -9.32
C ALA A 22 -8.93 -19.90 -10.72
N ASP A 23 -7.63 -19.58 -10.82
CA ASP A 23 -6.90 -19.62 -12.10
C ASP A 23 -6.81 -21.05 -12.65
N HIS A 24 -6.51 -22.03 -11.78
CA HIS A 24 -6.47 -23.43 -12.17
C HIS A 24 -7.83 -23.93 -12.70
N ILE A 25 -8.93 -23.59 -12.01
CA ILE A 25 -10.28 -23.95 -12.43
C ILE A 25 -10.64 -23.30 -13.76
N ALA A 26 -10.36 -21.99 -13.92
CA ALA A 26 -10.57 -21.27 -15.16
C ALA A 26 -9.73 -21.83 -16.31
N GLY A 27 -8.52 -22.29 -16.01
CA GLY A 27 -7.62 -22.98 -16.96
C GLY A 27 -8.01 -24.43 -17.29
N GLY A 28 -9.14 -24.93 -16.75
CA GLY A 28 -9.68 -26.26 -17.05
C GLY A 28 -9.28 -27.36 -16.07
N THR A 29 -8.48 -27.09 -15.04
CA THR A 29 -8.16 -28.05 -13.97
C THR A 29 -9.29 -28.03 -12.94
N ARG A 30 -10.27 -28.94 -13.07
CA ARG A 30 -11.56 -28.82 -12.38
C ARG A 30 -11.89 -29.93 -11.40
N THR A 31 -11.12 -31.02 -11.35
CA THR A 31 -11.36 -32.14 -10.40
C THR A 31 -10.49 -31.97 -9.15
N GLY A 32 -10.97 -32.41 -7.98
CA GLY A 32 -10.23 -32.33 -6.74
C GLY A 32 -8.84 -32.97 -6.78
N GLU A 33 -8.70 -34.11 -7.45
CA GLU A 33 -7.40 -34.79 -7.61
C GLU A 33 -6.44 -33.99 -8.51
N ALA A 34 -6.93 -33.47 -9.65
CA ALA A 34 -6.13 -32.71 -10.57
C ALA A 34 -5.70 -31.36 -9.93
N LEU A 35 -6.60 -30.72 -9.18
CA LEU A 35 -6.27 -29.51 -8.42
C LEU A 35 -5.21 -29.79 -7.34
N ALA A 36 -5.36 -30.90 -6.58
CA ALA A 36 -4.38 -31.26 -5.57
C ALA A 36 -2.98 -31.48 -6.17
N ALA A 37 -2.92 -32.18 -7.30
CA ALA A 37 -1.67 -32.39 -8.03
C ALA A 37 -1.08 -31.07 -8.56
N ALA A 38 -1.91 -30.18 -9.11
CA ALA A 38 -1.48 -28.91 -9.67
C ALA A 38 -0.88 -27.94 -8.63
N VAL A 39 -1.43 -27.94 -7.40
CA VAL A 39 -0.99 -27.04 -6.33
C VAL A 39 -0.09 -27.71 -5.29
N GLY A 40 0.24 -28.99 -5.45
CA GLY A 40 1.07 -29.75 -4.51
C GLY A 40 0.41 -29.97 -3.14
N ALA A 41 -0.94 -30.03 -3.09
CA ALA A 41 -1.68 -30.20 -1.85
C ALA A 41 -1.98 -31.67 -1.54
N GLU A 42 -2.20 -31.97 -0.24
CA GLU A 42 -2.70 -33.26 0.18
C GLU A 42 -4.17 -33.42 -0.28
N PRO A 43 -4.53 -34.52 -1.00
CA PRO A 43 -5.82 -34.63 -1.69
C PRO A 43 -7.05 -34.55 -0.78
N ASP A 44 -7.04 -35.22 0.40
CA ASP A 44 -8.19 -35.18 1.31
C ASP A 44 -8.36 -33.80 1.97
N ALA A 45 -7.27 -33.16 2.37
CA ALA A 45 -7.29 -31.82 2.92
C ALA A 45 -7.84 -30.80 1.89
N LEU A 46 -7.36 -30.87 0.64
CA LEU A 46 -7.87 -29.99 -0.40
C LEU A 46 -9.35 -30.25 -0.71
N ARG A 47 -9.77 -31.52 -0.77
CA ARG A 47 -11.18 -31.86 -0.98
C ARG A 47 -12.09 -31.26 0.09
N ARG A 48 -11.67 -31.26 1.36
CA ARG A 48 -12.41 -30.63 2.46
C ARG A 48 -12.49 -29.11 2.28
N LEU A 49 -11.37 -28.47 1.92
CA LEU A 49 -11.33 -27.05 1.61
C LEU A 49 -12.29 -26.70 0.47
N LEU A 50 -12.21 -27.42 -0.66
CA LEU A 50 -13.11 -27.23 -1.81
C LEU A 50 -14.59 -27.40 -1.42
N GLY A 51 -14.92 -28.39 -0.60
CA GLY A 51 -16.27 -28.59 -0.07
C GLY A 51 -16.75 -27.38 0.76
N HIS A 52 -15.88 -26.81 1.58
CA HIS A 52 -16.22 -25.59 2.34
C HIS A 52 -16.39 -24.36 1.41
N LEU A 53 -15.51 -24.20 0.41
CA LEU A 53 -15.62 -23.11 -0.57
C LEU A 53 -16.93 -23.17 -1.40
N VAL A 54 -17.45 -24.38 -1.65
CA VAL A 54 -18.79 -24.57 -2.25
C VAL A 54 -19.88 -24.09 -1.28
N THR A 55 -19.80 -24.45 0.00
CA THR A 55 -20.73 -23.98 1.03
C THR A 55 -20.68 -22.44 1.18
N ALA A 56 -19.49 -21.85 1.09
CA ALA A 56 -19.26 -20.41 1.11
C ALA A 56 -19.63 -19.69 -0.20
N ARG A 57 -20.12 -20.44 -1.21
CA ARG A 57 -20.51 -19.92 -2.54
C ARG A 57 -19.37 -19.25 -3.32
N VAL A 58 -18.14 -19.58 -3.01
CA VAL A 58 -16.97 -19.20 -3.81
C VAL A 58 -16.86 -20.13 -5.02
N LEU A 59 -17.10 -21.41 -4.82
CA LEU A 59 -17.12 -22.43 -5.85
C LEU A 59 -18.53 -23.00 -6.02
N VAL A 60 -18.74 -23.68 -7.15
CA VAL A 60 -19.87 -24.57 -7.40
C VAL A 60 -19.34 -25.98 -7.69
N CYS A 61 -20.06 -27.01 -7.26
CA CYS A 61 -19.81 -28.38 -7.66
C CYS A 61 -20.86 -28.79 -8.71
N GLU A 62 -20.42 -29.06 -9.92
CA GLU A 62 -21.29 -29.37 -11.08
C GLU A 62 -21.68 -30.88 -11.16
N GLY A 63 -21.36 -31.64 -10.11
CA GLY A 63 -21.52 -33.11 -10.05
C GLY A 63 -20.17 -33.83 -10.21
N ASP A 64 -20.12 -35.08 -9.77
CA ASP A 64 -18.95 -35.98 -9.87
C ASP A 64 -17.60 -35.37 -9.42
N GLY A 65 -17.63 -34.43 -8.47
CA GLY A 65 -16.42 -33.77 -7.95
C GLY A 65 -15.76 -32.82 -8.95
N VAL A 66 -16.52 -32.30 -9.91
CA VAL A 66 -16.08 -31.26 -10.84
C VAL A 66 -16.46 -29.90 -10.28
N TYR A 67 -15.46 -29.03 -10.10
CA TYR A 67 -15.63 -27.69 -9.54
C TYR A 67 -15.66 -26.61 -10.63
N GLY A 68 -16.45 -25.57 -10.38
CA GLY A 68 -16.55 -24.36 -11.19
C GLY A 68 -16.50 -23.10 -10.32
N LEU A 69 -16.26 -21.96 -10.95
CA LEU A 69 -16.28 -20.66 -10.27
C LEU A 69 -17.71 -20.11 -10.20
N THR A 70 -18.02 -19.46 -9.09
CA THR A 70 -19.18 -18.55 -9.01
C THR A 70 -18.73 -17.12 -9.35
N GLY A 71 -19.65 -16.17 -9.45
CA GLY A 71 -19.26 -14.75 -9.59
C GLY A 71 -18.37 -14.23 -8.47
N LEU A 72 -18.45 -14.80 -7.25
CA LEU A 72 -17.52 -14.49 -6.17
C LEU A 72 -16.15 -15.17 -6.39
N GLY A 73 -16.15 -16.41 -6.87
CA GLY A 73 -14.92 -17.14 -7.20
C GLY A 73 -14.13 -16.53 -8.35
N GLU A 74 -14.81 -15.96 -9.34
CA GLU A 74 -14.16 -15.25 -10.46
C GLU A 74 -13.30 -14.07 -9.97
N GLN A 75 -13.69 -13.41 -8.88
CA GLN A 75 -12.91 -12.31 -8.30
C GLN A 75 -11.56 -12.75 -7.75
N LEU A 76 -11.36 -14.05 -7.49
CA LEU A 76 -10.08 -14.61 -7.04
C LEU A 76 -9.11 -14.96 -8.18
N ARG A 77 -9.43 -14.63 -9.42
CA ARG A 77 -8.50 -14.79 -10.54
C ARG A 77 -7.49 -13.66 -10.59
N ASP A 78 -6.28 -13.96 -11.05
CA ASP A 78 -5.21 -12.97 -11.25
C ASP A 78 -5.58 -11.90 -12.28
N ASP A 79 -6.33 -12.28 -13.31
CA ASP A 79 -6.72 -11.40 -14.40
C ASP A 79 -8.04 -10.63 -14.14
N HIS A 80 -8.64 -10.79 -12.96
CA HIS A 80 -9.86 -10.07 -12.62
C HIS A 80 -9.56 -8.60 -12.31
N PRO A 81 -10.16 -7.63 -13.02
CA PRO A 81 -9.96 -6.20 -12.76
C PRO A 81 -10.29 -5.84 -11.31
N GLY A 82 -9.32 -5.26 -10.59
CA GLY A 82 -9.49 -4.92 -9.17
C GLY A 82 -9.68 -6.12 -8.25
N GLY A 83 -9.30 -7.33 -8.70
CA GLY A 83 -9.48 -8.57 -7.94
C GLY A 83 -8.64 -8.63 -6.67
N PRO A 84 -9.22 -9.15 -5.56
CA PRO A 84 -8.57 -9.16 -4.26
C PRO A 84 -7.51 -10.27 -4.09
N ARG A 85 -7.27 -11.13 -5.10
CA ARG A 85 -6.41 -12.31 -4.93
C ARG A 85 -5.05 -11.97 -4.32
N ALA A 86 -4.33 -10.99 -4.89
CA ALA A 86 -2.99 -10.63 -4.42
C ALA A 86 -2.99 -10.05 -2.99
N TRP A 87 -4.06 -9.36 -2.59
CA TRP A 87 -4.26 -8.87 -1.21
C TRP A 87 -4.51 -10.00 -0.21
N LEU A 88 -5.09 -11.12 -0.68
CA LEU A 88 -5.47 -12.26 0.15
C LEU A 88 -4.38 -13.34 0.20
N ASP A 89 -3.35 -13.27 -0.66
CA ASP A 89 -2.27 -14.23 -0.75
C ASP A 89 -1.45 -14.26 0.54
N LEU A 90 -1.49 -15.40 1.25
CA LEU A 90 -0.79 -15.58 2.54
C LEU A 90 0.74 -15.55 2.42
N GLU A 91 1.29 -15.77 1.24
CA GLU A 91 2.71 -15.67 0.94
C GLU A 91 3.11 -14.25 0.45
N GLY A 92 2.12 -13.45 0.06
CA GLY A 92 2.28 -12.04 -0.28
C GLY A 92 2.38 -11.15 0.95
N ALA A 93 2.82 -9.90 0.76
CA ALA A 93 3.10 -8.97 1.86
C ALA A 93 1.87 -8.71 2.74
N ILE A 94 0.76 -8.30 2.15
CA ILE A 94 -0.45 -7.90 2.90
C ILE A 94 -1.18 -9.11 3.48
N GLY A 95 -1.35 -10.18 2.70
CA GLY A 95 -1.97 -11.40 3.21
C GLY A 95 -1.17 -12.04 4.36
N HIS A 96 0.17 -11.98 4.30
CA HIS A 96 1.04 -12.38 5.39
C HIS A 96 0.87 -11.47 6.62
N ALA A 97 0.87 -10.16 6.41
CA ALA A 97 0.72 -9.18 7.49
C ALA A 97 -0.64 -9.30 8.19
N ASP A 98 -1.71 -9.57 7.46
CA ASP A 98 -3.06 -9.77 7.99
C ASP A 98 -3.11 -10.94 9.01
N LEU A 99 -2.21 -11.92 8.94
CA LEU A 99 -2.12 -12.98 9.95
C LEU A 99 -1.73 -12.45 11.33
N SER A 100 -1.21 -11.22 11.43
CA SER A 100 -0.92 -10.59 12.72
C SER A 100 -2.18 -10.17 13.47
N PHE A 101 -3.35 -10.07 12.82
CA PHE A 101 -4.63 -9.74 13.48
C PHE A 101 -5.05 -10.73 14.57
N VAL A 102 -4.48 -11.95 14.60
CA VAL A 102 -4.69 -12.88 15.71
C VAL A 102 -4.16 -12.33 17.06
N GLU A 103 -3.26 -11.36 16.98
CA GLU A 103 -2.68 -10.66 18.14
C GLU A 103 -3.33 -9.28 18.40
N LEU A 104 -4.43 -8.92 17.73
CA LEU A 104 -5.11 -7.62 17.86
C LEU A 104 -5.47 -7.29 19.31
N LEU A 105 -5.81 -8.30 20.14
CA LEU A 105 -6.07 -8.09 21.55
C LEU A 105 -4.86 -7.53 22.30
N HIS A 106 -3.64 -7.96 21.94
CA HIS A 106 -2.41 -7.38 22.49
C HIS A 106 -2.30 -5.91 22.10
N THR A 107 -2.46 -5.60 20.82
CA THR A 107 -2.37 -4.23 20.29
C THR A 107 -3.37 -3.30 20.98
N VAL A 108 -4.62 -3.71 21.13
CA VAL A 108 -5.65 -2.90 21.81
C VAL A 108 -5.31 -2.65 23.29
N ARG A 109 -4.63 -3.59 23.95
CA ARG A 109 -4.26 -3.44 25.35
C ARG A 109 -3.00 -2.60 25.58
N THR A 110 -2.09 -2.58 24.64
CA THR A 110 -0.74 -2.02 24.85
C THR A 110 -0.42 -0.84 23.94
N GLY A 111 -1.13 -0.68 22.82
CA GLY A 111 -0.78 0.23 21.73
C GLY A 111 0.39 -0.23 20.86
N GLU A 112 1.00 -1.39 21.20
CA GLU A 112 2.13 -1.92 20.41
C GLU A 112 1.62 -2.73 19.21
N PRO A 113 2.30 -2.68 18.04
CA PRO A 113 1.84 -3.37 16.84
C PRO A 113 1.85 -4.90 17.02
N ALA A 114 0.87 -5.54 16.39
CA ALA A 114 0.69 -7.00 16.43
C ALA A 114 1.75 -7.74 15.60
N PHE A 115 2.22 -7.14 14.51
CA PHE A 115 3.13 -7.78 13.56
C PHE A 115 4.45 -8.24 14.20
N PRO A 116 5.21 -7.38 14.93
CA PRO A 116 6.44 -7.82 15.59
C PRO A 116 6.20 -8.92 16.63
N ARG A 117 5.07 -8.88 17.32
CA ARG A 117 4.69 -9.94 18.27
C ARG A 117 4.48 -11.28 17.58
N ARG A 118 3.87 -11.27 16.40
CA ARG A 118 3.58 -12.49 15.62
C ARG A 118 4.81 -13.05 14.94
N PHE A 119 5.65 -12.19 14.33
CA PHE A 119 6.72 -12.59 13.42
C PHE A 119 8.14 -12.35 13.95
N GLY A 120 8.30 -11.71 15.12
CA GLY A 120 9.59 -11.49 15.76
C GLY A 120 10.45 -10.39 15.15
N ARG A 121 9.91 -9.61 14.20
CA ARG A 121 10.59 -8.49 13.53
C ARG A 121 9.55 -7.47 13.08
N THR A 122 9.98 -6.24 12.74
CA THR A 122 9.07 -5.22 12.22
C THR A 122 8.58 -5.58 10.82
N PHE A 123 7.48 -4.94 10.38
CA PHE A 123 6.94 -5.13 9.02
C PHE A 123 7.96 -4.76 7.94
N TRP A 124 8.66 -3.65 8.10
CA TRP A 124 9.68 -3.18 7.16
C TRP A 124 10.91 -4.08 7.11
N ASP A 125 11.35 -4.60 8.27
CA ASP A 125 12.43 -5.60 8.32
C ASP A 125 12.03 -6.90 7.63
N ASP A 126 10.77 -7.30 7.73
CA ASP A 126 10.23 -8.49 7.07
C ASP A 126 10.23 -8.34 5.55
N LEU A 127 9.79 -7.19 5.03
CA LEU A 127 9.87 -6.88 3.60
C LEU A 127 11.32 -6.84 3.11
N SER A 128 12.21 -6.21 3.88
CA SER A 128 13.65 -6.14 3.53
C SER A 128 14.33 -7.51 3.50
N ALA A 129 13.84 -8.46 4.29
CA ALA A 129 14.39 -9.81 4.36
C ALA A 129 13.84 -10.79 3.32
N ASP A 130 12.74 -10.45 2.64
CA ASP A 130 12.07 -11.32 1.68
C ASP A 130 11.72 -10.56 0.39
N SER A 131 12.52 -10.76 -0.66
CA SER A 131 12.36 -10.08 -1.94
C SER A 131 11.03 -10.39 -2.64
N ARG A 132 10.44 -11.57 -2.42
CA ARG A 132 9.11 -11.91 -3.00
C ARG A 132 8.01 -11.09 -2.33
N ARG A 133 8.06 -10.97 -0.99
CA ARG A 133 7.11 -10.12 -0.27
C ARG A 133 7.30 -8.65 -0.61
N ALA A 134 8.54 -8.18 -0.69
CA ALA A 134 8.82 -6.81 -1.13
C ALA A 134 8.21 -6.52 -2.51
N ALA A 135 8.46 -7.39 -3.49
CA ALA A 135 7.88 -7.25 -4.84
C ALA A 135 6.34 -7.30 -4.84
N SER A 136 5.75 -8.17 -3.99
CA SER A 136 4.29 -8.23 -3.82
C SER A 136 3.72 -6.94 -3.23
N PHE A 137 4.41 -6.34 -2.25
CA PHE A 137 4.03 -5.06 -1.66
C PHE A 137 4.05 -3.93 -2.70
N ASP A 138 5.16 -3.81 -3.41
CA ASP A 138 5.33 -2.77 -4.44
C ASP A 138 4.27 -2.89 -5.55
N ALA A 139 3.99 -4.12 -6.01
CA ALA A 139 2.96 -4.36 -7.02
C ALA A 139 1.55 -3.96 -6.55
N LEU A 140 1.22 -4.22 -5.27
CA LEU A 140 -0.08 -3.84 -4.70
C LEU A 140 -0.20 -2.33 -4.50
N MET A 141 0.84 -1.69 -3.95
CA MET A 141 0.83 -0.24 -3.70
C MET A 141 0.87 0.54 -5.02
N GLY A 142 1.75 0.15 -5.95
CA GLY A 142 1.83 0.75 -7.28
C GLY A 142 0.55 0.57 -8.09
N GLY A 143 -0.07 -0.62 -8.06
CA GLY A 143 -1.34 -0.88 -8.73
C GLY A 143 -2.49 -0.02 -8.21
N ARG A 144 -2.60 0.14 -6.90
CA ARG A 144 -3.61 1.02 -6.27
C ARG A 144 -3.41 2.49 -6.67
N LEU A 145 -2.17 2.97 -6.64
CA LEU A 145 -1.85 4.35 -7.00
C LEU A 145 -2.03 4.61 -8.49
N ALA A 146 -1.75 3.63 -9.36
CA ALA A 146 -1.83 3.78 -10.82
C ALA A 146 -3.23 4.17 -11.30
N GLU A 147 -4.29 3.68 -10.66
CA GLU A 147 -5.67 4.03 -11.01
C GLU A 147 -5.97 5.51 -10.73
N GLU A 148 -5.36 6.09 -9.70
CA GLU A 148 -5.59 7.48 -9.28
C GLU A 148 -4.57 8.46 -9.86
N MET A 149 -3.47 7.95 -10.43
CA MET A 149 -2.36 8.74 -10.96
C MET A 149 -2.79 9.91 -11.86
N PRO A 150 -3.70 9.72 -12.86
CA PRO A 150 -4.14 10.83 -13.71
C PRO A 150 -4.84 11.94 -12.91
N ALA A 151 -5.63 11.58 -11.90
CA ALA A 151 -6.33 12.55 -11.07
C ALA A 151 -5.35 13.32 -10.16
N LEU A 152 -4.38 12.64 -9.55
CA LEU A 152 -3.34 13.25 -8.72
C LEU A 152 -2.45 14.19 -9.53
N VAL A 153 -2.03 13.79 -10.72
CA VAL A 153 -1.23 14.64 -11.62
C VAL A 153 -1.99 15.91 -12.01
N ALA A 154 -3.29 15.80 -12.32
CA ALA A 154 -4.11 16.94 -12.71
C ALA A 154 -4.51 17.85 -11.55
N ALA A 155 -4.54 17.34 -10.31
CA ALA A 155 -5.07 18.07 -9.15
C ALA A 155 -4.17 19.21 -8.65
N TYR A 156 -2.87 19.18 -8.96
CA TYR A 156 -1.91 20.12 -8.38
C TYR A 156 -1.05 20.80 -9.47
N PRO A 157 -0.68 22.09 -9.33
CA PRO A 157 0.16 22.81 -10.29
C PRO A 157 1.66 22.51 -10.08
N TRP A 158 2.07 21.26 -10.27
CA TRP A 158 3.41 20.72 -10.01
C TRP A 158 4.54 21.52 -10.70
N GLY A 159 4.30 22.01 -11.92
CA GLY A 159 5.31 22.75 -12.70
C GLY A 159 5.85 23.99 -11.99
N GLY A 160 5.06 24.59 -11.09
CA GLY A 160 5.48 25.76 -10.31
C GLY A 160 6.51 25.47 -9.22
N LEU A 161 6.79 24.18 -8.93
CA LEU A 161 7.75 23.76 -7.91
C LEU A 161 9.20 23.73 -8.39
N GLY A 162 9.45 23.67 -9.71
CA GLY A 162 10.78 23.59 -10.31
C GLY A 162 11.54 22.29 -10.01
N ARG A 163 11.62 21.89 -8.73
CA ARG A 163 12.16 20.57 -8.30
C ARG A 163 11.28 19.97 -7.21
N VAL A 164 11.05 18.67 -7.29
CA VAL A 164 10.34 17.86 -6.27
C VAL A 164 11.26 16.78 -5.73
N VAL A 165 11.29 16.63 -4.42
CA VAL A 165 11.89 15.46 -3.73
C VAL A 165 10.75 14.56 -3.29
N ASP A 166 10.70 13.34 -3.82
CA ASP A 166 9.72 12.30 -3.49
C ASP A 166 10.28 11.45 -2.34
N VAL A 167 9.81 11.74 -1.14
CA VAL A 167 10.35 11.26 0.13
C VAL A 167 9.62 9.98 0.54
N GLY A 168 10.32 8.86 0.52
CA GLY A 168 9.69 7.54 0.62
C GLY A 168 8.96 7.18 -0.67
N GLY A 169 9.50 7.60 -1.83
CA GLY A 169 8.83 7.52 -3.13
C GLY A 169 8.78 6.14 -3.78
N GLY A 170 9.29 5.10 -3.11
CA GLY A 170 9.22 3.72 -3.60
C GLY A 170 9.97 3.54 -4.93
N ASP A 171 9.26 3.07 -5.95
CA ASP A 171 9.76 2.93 -7.32
C ASP A 171 9.70 4.23 -8.15
N GLY A 172 9.26 5.34 -7.56
CA GLY A 172 9.16 6.63 -8.22
C GLY A 172 7.97 6.80 -9.18
N SER A 173 7.02 5.88 -9.19
CA SER A 173 5.91 5.88 -10.15
C SER A 173 5.13 7.21 -10.17
N LEU A 174 4.82 7.80 -9.01
CA LEU A 174 4.11 9.08 -8.93
C LEU A 174 4.98 10.22 -9.44
N LEU A 175 6.24 10.29 -9.02
CA LEU A 175 7.17 11.31 -9.51
C LEU A 175 7.35 11.23 -11.03
N ILE A 176 7.53 10.03 -11.59
CA ILE A 176 7.64 9.79 -13.04
C ILE A 176 6.40 10.30 -13.77
N ALA A 177 5.19 10.01 -13.27
CA ALA A 177 3.95 10.50 -13.87
C ALA A 177 3.85 12.04 -13.87
N VAL A 178 4.23 12.65 -12.74
CA VAL A 178 4.27 14.11 -12.59
C VAL A 178 5.29 14.74 -13.56
N LEU A 179 6.49 14.16 -13.67
CA LEU A 179 7.53 14.66 -14.56
C LEU A 179 7.16 14.52 -16.04
N ARG A 180 6.44 13.46 -16.43
CA ARG A 180 5.93 13.30 -17.80
C ARG A 180 4.92 14.37 -18.20
N ALA A 181 4.13 14.84 -17.23
CA ALA A 181 3.14 15.89 -17.45
C ALA A 181 3.74 17.31 -17.41
N HIS A 182 4.96 17.49 -16.88
CA HIS A 182 5.60 18.79 -16.66
C HIS A 182 7.07 18.76 -17.11
N GLU A 183 7.33 19.20 -18.34
CA GLU A 183 8.65 19.06 -18.99
C GLU A 183 9.79 19.82 -18.29
N ASP A 184 9.50 20.95 -17.65
CA ASP A 184 10.51 21.77 -16.95
C ASP A 184 10.77 21.31 -15.51
N LEU A 185 9.96 20.39 -14.98
CA LEU A 185 10.08 19.91 -13.61
C LEU A 185 11.21 18.90 -13.49
N ARG A 186 11.95 18.96 -12.39
CA ARG A 186 12.99 18.00 -11.99
C ARG A 186 12.56 17.24 -10.76
N GLY A 187 13.10 16.04 -10.55
CA GLY A 187 12.73 15.24 -9.40
C GLY A 187 13.85 14.36 -8.87
N THR A 188 13.76 14.05 -7.57
CA THR A 188 14.65 13.08 -6.90
C THR A 188 13.81 12.18 -6.03
N VAL A 189 13.90 10.87 -6.21
CA VAL A 189 13.33 9.89 -5.27
C VAL A 189 14.31 9.69 -4.12
N VAL A 190 13.84 9.72 -2.87
CA VAL A 190 14.64 9.37 -1.70
C VAL A 190 13.97 8.19 -0.99
N ASP A 191 14.66 7.06 -0.92
CA ASP A 191 14.15 5.85 -0.26
C ASP A 191 15.31 4.93 0.17
N LEU A 192 14.99 3.78 0.77
CA LEU A 192 15.97 2.75 1.10
C LEU A 192 16.56 2.10 -0.18
N ALA A 193 17.68 1.41 -0.04
CA ALA A 193 18.47 0.90 -1.18
C ALA A 193 17.64 0.01 -2.15
N GLY A 194 16.72 -0.81 -1.64
CA GLY A 194 15.90 -1.69 -2.49
C GLY A 194 14.94 -0.90 -3.40
N PRO A 195 14.08 -0.03 -2.86
CA PRO A 195 13.23 0.87 -3.63
C PRO A 195 14.03 1.76 -4.61
N VAL A 196 15.14 2.36 -4.17
CA VAL A 196 15.98 3.22 -5.02
C VAL A 196 16.47 2.50 -6.27
N ALA A 197 16.93 1.26 -6.14
CA ALA A 197 17.37 0.49 -7.32
C ALA A 197 16.24 0.31 -8.34
N ARG A 198 14.99 0.11 -7.89
CA ARG A 198 13.81 0.03 -8.79
C ARG A 198 13.44 1.39 -9.37
N ALA A 199 13.56 2.46 -8.57
CA ALA A 199 13.32 3.82 -9.06
C ALA A 199 14.30 4.21 -10.17
N GLU A 200 15.59 3.87 -10.03
CA GLU A 200 16.60 4.09 -11.07
C GLU A 200 16.24 3.38 -12.38
N GLU A 201 15.84 2.11 -12.30
CA GLU A 201 15.38 1.33 -13.45
C GLU A 201 14.14 1.98 -14.11
N ALA A 202 13.12 2.32 -13.31
CA ALA A 202 11.88 2.93 -13.79
C ALA A 202 12.11 4.33 -14.41
N ILE A 203 12.98 5.15 -13.85
CA ILE A 203 13.39 6.47 -14.37
C ILE A 203 14.09 6.29 -15.73
N ALA A 204 15.00 5.32 -15.84
CA ALA A 204 15.71 5.03 -17.09
C ALA A 204 14.75 4.52 -18.18
N GLU A 205 13.85 3.59 -17.86
CA GLU A 205 12.82 3.09 -18.78
C GLU A 205 11.85 4.19 -19.22
N ALA A 206 11.56 5.15 -18.33
CA ALA A 206 10.74 6.31 -18.62
C ALA A 206 11.45 7.35 -19.53
N GLY A 207 12.78 7.23 -19.74
CA GLY A 207 13.59 8.19 -20.49
C GLY A 207 13.76 9.53 -19.77
N LEU A 208 13.74 9.54 -18.43
CA LEU A 208 13.77 10.75 -17.61
C LEU A 208 15.11 11.00 -16.90
N GLY A 209 16.14 10.25 -17.21
CA GLY A 209 17.45 10.34 -16.54
C GLY A 209 18.18 11.68 -16.64
N ASP A 210 17.74 12.57 -17.52
CA ASP A 210 18.22 13.96 -17.61
C ASP A 210 17.55 14.92 -16.62
N ARG A 211 16.42 14.51 -16.00
CA ARG A 211 15.58 15.33 -15.13
C ARG A 211 15.22 14.67 -13.79
N ALA A 212 15.48 13.39 -13.67
CA ALA A 212 15.16 12.59 -12.48
C ALA A 212 16.34 11.72 -12.06
N ASP A 213 16.50 11.58 -10.75
CA ASP A 213 17.46 10.69 -10.11
C ASP A 213 16.83 10.03 -8.87
N ALA A 214 17.57 9.09 -8.26
CA ALA A 214 17.17 8.47 -7.00
C ALA A 214 18.36 8.43 -6.04
N GLU A 215 18.12 8.72 -4.77
CA GLU A 215 19.14 8.76 -3.71
C GLU A 215 18.78 7.81 -2.58
N VAL A 216 19.72 6.97 -2.15
CA VAL A 216 19.55 6.14 -0.96
C VAL A 216 19.60 7.00 0.28
N GLY A 217 18.51 7.01 1.06
CA GLY A 217 18.42 7.80 2.28
C GLY A 217 17.22 7.37 3.14
N SER A 218 17.19 7.89 4.36
CA SER A 218 16.04 7.75 5.25
C SER A 218 15.37 9.11 5.43
N PHE A 219 14.05 9.15 5.41
CA PHE A 219 13.31 10.38 5.71
C PHE A 219 13.46 10.84 7.18
N PHE A 220 14.15 10.08 8.03
CA PHE A 220 14.56 10.49 9.35
C PHE A 220 15.91 11.23 9.37
N ASP A 221 16.65 11.15 8.27
CA ASP A 221 17.94 11.83 8.08
C ASP A 221 17.78 13.14 7.28
N PRO A 222 18.82 13.98 7.15
CA PRO A 222 18.75 15.16 6.30
C PRO A 222 18.37 14.81 4.85
N LEU A 223 17.40 15.54 4.30
CA LEU A 223 16.93 15.37 2.93
C LEU A 223 17.66 16.30 1.95
N PRO A 224 17.66 16.01 0.63
CA PRO A 224 18.18 16.92 -0.39
C PRO A 224 17.55 18.32 -0.28
N ALA A 225 18.37 19.34 -0.12
CA ALA A 225 17.91 20.69 0.17
C ALA A 225 17.51 21.48 -1.08
N GLY A 226 16.68 22.51 -0.91
CA GLY A 226 16.40 23.53 -1.90
C GLY A 226 15.41 23.14 -2.98
N ALA A 227 14.62 22.08 -2.79
CA ALA A 227 13.50 21.76 -3.67
C ALA A 227 12.29 22.68 -3.37
N GLY A 228 11.51 22.98 -4.38
CA GLY A 228 10.25 23.72 -4.21
C GLY A 228 9.13 22.86 -3.63
N GLY A 229 9.24 21.53 -3.71
CA GLY A 229 8.28 20.59 -3.12
C GLY A 229 8.93 19.34 -2.56
N TYR A 230 8.43 18.88 -1.41
CA TYR A 230 8.74 17.59 -0.77
C TYR A 230 7.47 16.78 -0.73
N LEU A 231 7.42 15.72 -1.52
CA LEU A 231 6.26 14.86 -1.68
C LEU A 231 6.35 13.70 -0.70
N LEU A 232 5.27 13.45 0.02
CA LEU A 232 5.06 12.32 0.92
C LEU A 232 3.78 11.59 0.48
N SER A 233 3.91 10.52 -0.29
CA SER A 233 2.78 9.75 -0.79
C SER A 233 2.66 8.42 -0.07
N GLY A 234 1.62 8.23 0.75
CA GLY A 234 1.42 7.02 1.54
C GLY A 234 2.55 6.77 2.55
N VAL A 235 3.06 7.84 3.19
CA VAL A 235 4.20 7.75 4.13
C VAL A 235 3.79 8.03 5.57
N LEU A 236 3.06 9.12 5.82
CA LEU A 236 2.80 9.55 7.20
C LEU A 236 1.86 8.61 7.94
N HIS A 237 0.97 7.94 7.24
CA HIS A 237 0.04 7.00 7.85
C HIS A 237 0.71 5.74 8.42
N ASP A 238 1.93 5.41 7.99
CA ASP A 238 2.71 4.30 8.52
C ASP A 238 3.32 4.58 9.91
N TRP A 239 3.24 5.81 10.38
CA TRP A 239 3.97 6.28 11.56
C TRP A 239 3.03 6.87 12.62
N ASP A 240 3.42 6.70 13.89
CA ASP A 240 2.81 7.44 15.00
C ASP A 240 3.09 8.94 14.88
N ASP A 241 2.42 9.74 15.71
CA ASP A 241 2.50 11.22 15.59
C ASP A 241 3.90 11.75 15.88
N GLU A 242 4.69 11.11 16.73
CA GLU A 242 6.06 11.52 17.03
C GLU A 242 6.97 11.34 15.80
N HIS A 243 6.94 10.17 15.17
CA HIS A 243 7.74 9.88 13.99
C HIS A 243 7.25 10.65 12.76
N ALA A 244 5.95 10.74 12.54
CA ALA A 244 5.37 11.51 11.45
C ALA A 244 5.72 13.02 11.55
N ALA A 245 5.67 13.60 12.75
CA ALA A 245 6.12 14.98 12.97
C ALA A 245 7.62 15.16 12.70
N ARG A 246 8.44 14.15 13.00
CA ARG A 246 9.87 14.17 12.67
C ARG A 246 10.10 14.18 11.16
N ILE A 247 9.35 13.36 10.40
CA ILE A 247 9.42 13.35 8.93
C ILE A 247 9.04 14.72 8.36
N LEU A 248 7.92 15.31 8.81
CA LEU A 248 7.49 16.64 8.40
C LEU A 248 8.55 17.72 8.70
N ARG A 249 9.19 17.66 9.86
CA ARG A 249 10.28 18.60 10.21
C ARG A 249 11.46 18.45 9.26
N ARG A 250 11.87 17.23 8.87
CA ARG A 250 12.93 17.02 7.89
C ARG A 250 12.60 17.64 6.53
N CYS A 251 11.36 17.50 6.08
CA CYS A 251 10.91 18.15 4.85
C CYS A 251 10.94 19.69 4.98
N ALA A 252 10.46 20.23 6.10
CA ALA A 252 10.47 21.68 6.36
C ALA A 252 11.89 22.25 6.43
N GLU A 253 12.82 21.56 7.12
CA GLU A 253 14.23 21.92 7.22
C GLU A 253 14.89 21.97 5.83
N ALA A 254 14.68 20.92 5.01
CA ALA A 254 15.23 20.83 3.67
C ALA A 254 14.65 21.88 2.71
N GLY A 255 13.38 22.26 2.88
CA GLY A 255 12.71 23.34 2.15
C GLY A 255 13.17 24.75 2.53
N ALA A 256 13.96 24.92 3.58
CA ALA A 256 14.55 26.18 4.03
C ALA A 256 13.54 27.35 4.10
N GLY A 257 12.31 27.09 4.53
CA GLY A 257 11.25 28.10 4.68
C GLY A 257 10.52 28.53 3.40
N ALA A 258 10.91 28.01 2.23
CA ALA A 258 10.27 28.31 0.95
C ALA A 258 9.66 27.07 0.27
N GLY A 259 10.21 25.87 0.53
CA GLY A 259 9.70 24.62 -0.02
C GLY A 259 8.37 24.23 0.63
N LYS A 260 7.47 23.68 -0.17
CA LYS A 260 6.18 23.12 0.27
C LYS A 260 6.31 21.67 0.62
N VAL A 261 5.55 21.18 1.58
CA VAL A 261 5.38 19.74 1.81
C VAL A 261 4.03 19.32 1.26
N LEU A 262 4.02 18.29 0.41
CA LEU A 262 2.84 17.79 -0.29
C LEU A 262 2.55 16.39 0.24
N VAL A 263 1.49 16.27 1.03
CA VAL A 263 1.05 14.97 1.57
C VAL A 263 -0.03 14.42 0.68
N VAL A 264 0.16 13.20 0.16
CA VAL A 264 -0.80 12.47 -0.66
C VAL A 264 -1.26 11.25 0.12
N GLU A 265 -2.43 11.33 0.72
CA GLU A 265 -3.02 10.29 1.56
C GLU A 265 -4.54 10.25 1.47
N ASN A 266 -5.14 9.15 1.91
CA ASN A 266 -6.57 9.10 2.16
C ASN A 266 -6.88 9.81 3.47
N VAL A 267 -7.34 11.06 3.38
CA VAL A 267 -7.61 11.91 4.54
C VAL A 267 -9.10 12.05 4.74
N ALA A 268 -9.62 11.58 5.87
CA ALA A 268 -11.02 11.72 6.20
C ALA A 268 -11.41 13.19 6.44
N ASN A 269 -12.70 13.50 6.22
CA ASN A 269 -13.27 14.86 6.31
C ASN A 269 -12.80 15.84 5.20
N VAL A 270 -12.24 15.34 4.12
CA VAL A 270 -12.15 16.04 2.85
C VAL A 270 -13.42 15.73 2.04
N GLU A 271 -13.90 16.65 1.23
CA GLU A 271 -15.15 16.49 0.47
C GLU A 271 -15.12 15.19 -0.37
N GLY A 272 -16.09 14.31 -0.11
CA GLY A 272 -16.21 13.02 -0.77
C GLY A 272 -15.40 11.89 -0.14
N SER A 273 -14.59 12.12 0.90
CA SER A 273 -13.82 11.09 1.59
C SER A 273 -14.54 10.53 2.83
N THR A 274 -14.38 9.23 3.04
CA THR A 274 -14.79 8.53 4.28
C THR A 274 -13.57 8.01 5.00
N ARG A 275 -13.65 7.87 6.33
CA ARG A 275 -12.55 7.29 7.11
C ARG A 275 -12.36 5.82 6.72
N ASP A 276 -11.16 5.46 6.32
CA ASP A 276 -10.76 4.07 6.10
C ASP A 276 -10.45 3.40 7.45
N THR A 277 -11.48 2.83 8.06
CA THR A 277 -11.34 2.15 9.37
C THR A 277 -10.63 0.80 9.26
N GLU A 278 -10.66 0.15 8.11
CA GLU A 278 -9.92 -1.09 7.87
C GLU A 278 -8.43 -0.80 7.69
N GLY A 279 -8.08 0.21 6.90
CA GLY A 279 -6.71 0.71 6.76
C GLY A 279 -6.14 1.15 8.11
N ASP A 280 -6.90 1.91 8.90
CA ASP A 280 -6.50 2.38 10.23
C ASP A 280 -6.13 1.21 11.17
N LEU A 281 -6.94 0.15 11.19
CA LEU A 281 -6.61 -1.06 11.96
C LEU A 281 -5.39 -1.82 11.42
N ARG A 282 -5.18 -1.82 10.09
CA ARG A 282 -3.97 -2.40 9.50
C ARG A 282 -2.73 -1.61 9.91
N MET A 283 -2.76 -0.30 9.78
CA MET A 283 -1.65 0.57 10.21
C MET A 283 -1.33 0.36 11.69
N LEU A 284 -2.35 0.31 12.54
CA LEU A 284 -2.18 0.01 13.97
C LEU A 284 -1.54 -1.37 14.23
N CYS A 285 -1.96 -2.41 13.50
CA CYS A 285 -1.46 -3.77 13.71
C CYS A 285 -0.07 -4.01 13.10
N TYR A 286 0.23 -3.40 11.94
CA TYR A 286 1.46 -3.68 11.22
C TYR A 286 2.64 -2.85 11.72
N VAL A 287 2.42 -1.52 11.84
CA VAL A 287 3.52 -0.52 11.95
C VAL A 287 3.34 0.51 13.06
N ARG A 288 2.24 0.47 13.82
CA ARG A 288 1.85 1.50 14.81
C ARG A 288 1.48 2.84 14.16
N GLY A 289 1.12 2.79 12.88
CA GLY A 289 0.63 3.94 12.12
C GLY A 289 -0.84 4.24 12.39
N ARG A 290 -1.38 5.20 11.67
CA ARG A 290 -2.79 5.59 11.75
C ARG A 290 -3.26 6.39 10.54
N GLU A 291 -4.51 6.16 10.15
CA GLU A 291 -5.20 7.03 9.20
C GLU A 291 -5.68 8.31 9.92
N ARG A 292 -5.32 9.47 9.38
CA ARG A 292 -5.61 10.77 10.01
C ARG A 292 -6.74 11.51 9.31
N THR A 293 -7.53 12.20 10.09
CA THR A 293 -8.43 13.24 9.56
C THR A 293 -7.64 14.49 9.16
N LEU A 294 -8.24 15.38 8.35
CA LEU A 294 -7.61 16.64 8.00
C LEU A 294 -7.28 17.51 9.24
N GLY A 295 -8.12 17.46 10.27
CA GLY A 295 -7.85 18.16 11.53
C GLY A 295 -6.63 17.59 12.25
N GLU A 296 -6.55 16.26 12.41
CA GLU A 296 -5.40 15.58 13.04
C GLU A 296 -4.10 15.82 12.26
N LEU A 297 -4.16 15.80 10.91
CA LEU A 297 -3.01 16.14 10.06
C LEU A 297 -2.59 17.61 10.25
N GLY A 298 -3.56 18.51 10.41
CA GLY A 298 -3.29 19.93 10.70
C GLY A 298 -2.59 20.13 12.04
N GLU A 299 -3.02 19.44 13.10
CA GLU A 299 -2.37 19.45 14.42
C GLU A 299 -0.93 18.87 14.33
N LEU A 300 -0.77 17.76 13.60
CA LEU A 300 0.53 17.18 13.34
C LEU A 300 1.47 18.16 12.60
N ALA A 301 0.98 18.80 11.53
CA ALA A 301 1.73 19.79 10.76
C ALA A 301 2.16 20.98 11.65
N ALA A 302 1.26 21.49 12.49
CA ALA A 302 1.56 22.58 13.42
C ALA A 302 2.68 22.20 14.40
N SER A 303 2.71 20.95 14.89
CA SER A 303 3.80 20.44 15.75
C SER A 303 5.17 20.41 15.06
N ALA A 304 5.18 20.46 13.73
CA ALA A 304 6.37 20.48 12.89
C ALA A 304 6.70 21.89 12.34
N GLY A 305 5.97 22.95 12.77
CA GLY A 305 6.14 24.32 12.29
C GLY A 305 5.57 24.54 10.89
N LEU A 306 4.57 23.75 10.51
CA LEU A 306 3.88 23.82 9.23
C LEU A 306 2.39 24.10 9.44
N ARG A 307 1.74 24.70 8.46
CA ARG A 307 0.28 24.90 8.42
C ARG A 307 -0.30 24.35 7.14
N VAL A 308 -1.54 23.88 7.21
CA VAL A 308 -2.31 23.46 6.03
C VAL A 308 -2.61 24.69 5.17
N GLY A 309 -2.18 24.65 3.92
CA GLY A 309 -2.47 25.64 2.89
C GLY A 309 -3.66 25.26 2.05
N SER A 310 -3.48 24.42 1.04
CA SER A 310 -4.56 23.94 0.16
C SER A 310 -4.78 22.45 0.30
N VAL A 311 -6.01 22.04 0.07
CA VAL A 311 -6.43 20.62 0.00
C VAL A 311 -7.08 20.38 -1.36
N ARG A 312 -6.60 19.39 -2.11
CA ARG A 312 -7.04 19.10 -3.46
C ARG A 312 -7.40 17.62 -3.60
N PRO A 313 -8.65 17.26 -3.88
CA PRO A 313 -9.02 15.89 -4.16
C PRO A 313 -8.32 15.36 -5.41
N GLY A 314 -7.77 14.14 -5.33
CA GLY A 314 -7.09 13.46 -6.44
C GLY A 314 -7.57 12.02 -6.62
N GLY A 315 -8.84 11.74 -6.35
CA GLY A 315 -9.44 10.41 -6.33
C GLY A 315 -9.82 10.02 -4.90
N GLN A 316 -9.43 8.84 -4.43
CA GLN A 316 -9.59 8.43 -3.03
C GLN A 316 -8.56 9.15 -2.14
N HIS A 317 -7.41 9.51 -2.70
CA HIS A 317 -6.40 10.32 -2.04
C HIS A 317 -6.65 11.81 -2.25
N SER A 318 -6.11 12.61 -1.36
CA SER A 318 -6.07 14.06 -1.47
C SER A 318 -4.63 14.56 -1.42
N ILE A 319 -4.34 15.64 -2.13
CA ILE A 319 -3.06 16.36 -2.02
C ILE A 319 -3.26 17.49 -1.02
N ILE A 320 -2.58 17.38 0.12
CA ILE A 320 -2.59 18.40 1.17
C ILE A 320 -1.27 19.17 1.09
N GLU A 321 -1.35 20.44 0.74
CA GLU A 321 -0.20 21.34 0.74
C GLU A 321 0.03 21.88 2.15
N LEU A 322 1.23 21.67 2.67
CA LEU A 322 1.69 22.26 3.92
C LEU A 322 2.77 23.31 3.62
N SER A 323 2.72 24.43 4.31
CA SER A 323 3.67 25.52 4.19
C SER A 323 4.20 25.92 5.57
N PRO A 324 5.41 26.46 5.68
CA PRO A 324 5.93 26.97 6.96
C PRO A 324 4.97 27.98 7.58
N ASP A 325 4.85 27.94 8.91
CA ASP A 325 4.24 29.02 9.68
C ASP A 325 5.15 30.24 9.55
N GLY A 326 4.62 31.32 8.98
CA GLY A 326 5.38 32.56 8.68
C GLY A 326 5.86 33.31 9.90
#